data_350164b33ea68b2b71c7b34c0297913c
#
_entry.id   350164b33ea68b2b71c7b34c0297913c
#
_cell.length_a   1.000
_cell.length_b   1.000
_cell.length_c   1.000
_cell.angle_alpha   90.00
_cell.angle_beta   90.00
_cell.angle_gamma   90.00
#
_symmetry.space_group_name_H-M   'P 1'
#
loop_
_entity.id
_entity.type
_entity.pdbx_description
1 polymer ?
#
loop_
_entity_poly.entity_id
_entity_poly.type
_entity_poly.pdbx_seq_one_letter_code
_entity_poly.pdbx_strand_id
1 'polypeptide(L)'
;MKKALPGALLAAALLISAPGRGGTSTPRVSDVASVRKTVLDNGLMVLTQEDRCAAVTVLDILIRGGKKAELPGKEGLAYLTTRLVLEIPDQTKARALMGQASQWAAGEQGDFTIVHLECLTPSFEPTLEVFLEILQDPLFSGPRLDRARDYMDSRRKIESDDNAGAGRLLHLRAWLAGLGYAGSIFGDETALKKIKARDVEAFFANYFVPENMILAGVSDLEGEKFGAILRRNFGSLRRNPRAVRAAAPSFPTAGAVAEKDIALPKDTRRVHVSLGFGLPPLTPKTYALARILESLLGKGPGSRLWPLRADLKLAYNVGAQALLMKDGGLLEAYLEVDASKRDAARDALRKALAALHDGGVGEDELAETKAAVMTEFLRANETRDRRAGAFGFFAAVGLGCEYLAAFPRETGAVTTDEINAFIRTYAEPANASLVLVGPVR
;
A
#
# COMPACT_ATOMS: atom_id res chain seq x y z
N MET A 1 44.19 -0.84 -47.01
CA MET A 1 44.98 -2.09 -46.78
C MET A 1 44.39 -2.78 -45.53
N LYS A 2 43.95 -3.99 -45.76
CA LYS A 2 43.32 -4.90 -44.77
C LYS A 2 44.31 -5.36 -43.70
N LYS A 3 43.88 -5.55 -42.47
CA LYS A 3 44.23 -6.70 -41.65
C LYS A 3 43.13 -6.96 -40.60
N ALA A 4 42.48 -8.10 -40.79
CA ALA A 4 41.60 -8.74 -39.83
C ALA A 4 42.43 -9.49 -38.78
N LEU A 5 41.93 -9.59 -37.55
CA LEU A 5 42.40 -10.53 -36.54
C LEU A 5 41.22 -11.40 -36.08
N PRO A 6 41.45 -12.67 -35.81
CA PRO A 6 40.41 -13.69 -35.72
C PRO A 6 39.80 -13.83 -34.32
N GLY A 7 38.55 -14.29 -34.31
CA GLY A 7 37.79 -14.59 -33.11
C GLY A 7 38.32 -15.83 -32.38
N ALA A 8 38.22 -15.79 -31.07
CA ALA A 8 38.32 -16.94 -30.19
C ALA A 8 36.95 -17.27 -29.64
N LEU A 9 36.35 -18.36 -30.16
CA LEU A 9 35.22 -19.03 -29.54
C LEU A 9 35.69 -19.72 -28.25
N LEU A 10 35.22 -19.28 -27.09
CA LEU A 10 35.29 -20.08 -25.90
C LEU A 10 34.00 -20.91 -25.77
N ALA A 11 34.11 -22.20 -26.04
CA ALA A 11 33.08 -23.18 -25.75
C ALA A 11 33.04 -23.43 -24.23
N ALA A 12 32.01 -22.97 -23.55
CA ALA A 12 31.72 -23.35 -22.16
C ALA A 12 30.99 -24.71 -22.18
N ALA A 13 31.70 -25.74 -21.73
CA ALA A 13 31.10 -27.06 -21.50
C ALA A 13 30.10 -27.00 -20.33
N LEU A 14 28.81 -27.24 -20.63
CA LEU A 14 27.82 -27.53 -19.63
C LEU A 14 28.10 -28.91 -19.01
N LEU A 15 28.57 -28.92 -17.79
CA LEU A 15 28.54 -30.09 -16.92
C LEU A 15 27.09 -30.26 -16.41
N ILE A 16 26.35 -31.17 -17.03
CA ILE A 16 25.09 -31.67 -16.52
C ILE A 16 25.42 -32.61 -15.35
N SER A 17 25.38 -32.11 -14.13
CA SER A 17 25.38 -32.95 -12.93
C SER A 17 23.99 -33.54 -12.73
N ALA A 18 23.95 -34.88 -12.52
CA ALA A 18 22.74 -35.64 -12.26
C ALA A 18 21.94 -35.09 -11.03
N PRO A 19 20.58 -35.26 -11.00
CA PRO A 19 19.78 -34.76 -9.89
C PRO A 19 20.08 -35.59 -8.64
N GLY A 20 20.84 -35.02 -7.71
CA GLY A 20 20.87 -35.46 -6.35
C GLY A 20 19.48 -35.33 -5.75
N ARG A 21 19.01 -36.37 -5.05
CA ARG A 21 17.81 -36.35 -4.23
C ARG A 21 17.94 -35.27 -3.15
N GLY A 22 17.68 -34.04 -3.53
CA GLY A 22 17.55 -32.92 -2.61
C GLY A 22 16.13 -32.94 -2.07
N GLY A 23 15.99 -33.20 -0.78
CA GLY A 23 14.75 -32.99 -0.08
C GLY A 23 14.31 -31.54 -0.32
N THR A 24 13.06 -31.35 -0.70
CA THR A 24 12.40 -30.05 -0.77
C THR A 24 12.39 -29.43 0.62
N SER A 25 13.46 -28.72 0.98
CA SER A 25 13.40 -27.83 2.13
C SER A 25 12.52 -26.65 1.70
N THR A 26 11.25 -26.69 2.11
CA THR A 26 10.41 -25.50 2.16
C THR A 26 11.25 -24.38 2.80
N PRO A 27 11.39 -23.20 2.18
CA PRO A 27 12.07 -22.09 2.83
C PRO A 27 11.43 -21.90 4.21
N ARG A 28 12.22 -22.03 5.26
CA ARG A 28 11.71 -21.84 6.61
C ARG A 28 11.36 -20.37 6.76
N VAL A 29 10.08 -20.08 6.89
CA VAL A 29 9.54 -18.75 7.23
C VAL A 29 10.06 -18.26 8.61
N SER A 30 10.84 -19.11 9.31
CA SER A 30 11.49 -18.80 10.58
C SER A 30 12.54 -17.69 10.54
N ASP A 31 12.91 -17.19 9.34
CA ASP A 31 13.93 -16.14 9.20
C ASP A 31 13.34 -14.74 9.07
N VAL A 32 12.03 -14.55 9.20
CA VAL A 32 11.47 -13.23 9.50
C VAL A 32 11.82 -12.94 10.96
N ALA A 33 12.97 -12.29 11.21
CA ALA A 33 13.42 -11.91 12.54
C ALA A 33 12.24 -11.30 13.32
N SER A 34 12.05 -11.74 14.56
CA SER A 34 10.90 -11.36 15.37
C SER A 34 10.86 -9.83 15.55
N VAL A 35 9.71 -9.24 15.25
CA VAL A 35 9.47 -7.82 15.55
C VAL A 35 9.32 -7.66 17.06
N ARG A 36 10.18 -6.86 17.68
CA ARG A 36 10.07 -6.49 19.09
C ARG A 36 9.06 -5.34 19.23
N LYS A 37 8.09 -5.50 20.10
CA LYS A 37 7.06 -4.48 20.40
C LYS A 37 7.25 -3.94 21.81
N THR A 38 7.27 -2.62 21.94
CA THR A 38 7.29 -1.89 23.20
C THR A 38 6.29 -0.75 23.14
N VAL A 39 5.58 -0.48 24.23
CA VAL A 39 4.74 0.71 24.36
C VAL A 39 5.38 1.59 25.43
N LEU A 40 5.68 2.84 25.09
CA LEU A 40 6.29 3.80 26.00
C LEU A 40 5.26 4.38 26.97
N ASP A 41 5.70 5.01 28.06
CA ASP A 41 4.82 5.62 29.08
C ASP A 41 3.91 6.71 28.49
N ASN A 42 4.35 7.39 27.43
CA ASN A 42 3.54 8.36 26.70
C ASN A 42 2.56 7.72 25.71
N GLY A 43 2.46 6.39 25.67
CA GLY A 43 1.52 5.65 24.81
C GLY A 43 2.02 5.38 23.38
N LEU A 44 3.23 5.83 23.02
CA LEU A 44 3.83 5.59 21.72
C LEU A 44 4.19 4.11 21.57
N MET A 45 3.78 3.51 20.45
CA MET A 45 4.16 2.13 20.12
C MET A 45 5.47 2.13 19.33
N VAL A 46 6.44 1.36 19.78
CA VAL A 46 7.74 1.17 19.15
C VAL A 46 7.86 -0.28 18.68
N LEU A 47 8.05 -0.47 17.38
CA LEU A 47 8.26 -1.75 16.72
C LEU A 47 9.66 -1.74 16.11
N THR A 48 10.50 -2.68 16.49
CA THR A 48 11.87 -2.79 15.98
C THR A 48 12.18 -4.19 15.49
N GLN A 49 12.93 -4.27 14.40
CA GLN A 49 13.47 -5.50 13.85
C GLN A 49 14.97 -5.32 13.61
N GLU A 50 15.76 -6.29 14.03
CA GLU A 50 17.18 -6.35 13.76
C GLU A 50 17.43 -7.06 12.42
N ASP A 51 18.28 -6.46 11.58
CA ASP A 51 18.73 -7.03 10.31
C ASP A 51 20.17 -6.59 10.04
N ARG A 52 21.12 -7.52 10.14
CA ARG A 52 22.56 -7.25 10.02
C ARG A 52 23.10 -7.32 8.59
N CYS A 53 22.23 -7.43 7.58
CA CYS A 53 22.69 -7.59 6.20
C CYS A 53 23.35 -6.35 5.59
N ALA A 54 23.06 -5.14 6.08
CA ALA A 54 23.65 -3.88 5.62
C ALA A 54 23.62 -2.83 6.73
N ALA A 55 24.52 -1.84 6.67
CA ALA A 55 24.58 -0.72 7.63
C ALA A 55 23.60 0.40 7.24
N VAL A 56 22.30 0.08 7.17
CA VAL A 56 21.20 1.00 6.85
C VAL A 56 20.14 0.89 7.92
N THR A 57 19.62 2.02 8.38
CA THR A 57 18.50 2.11 9.30
C THR A 57 17.31 2.76 8.61
N VAL A 58 16.16 2.12 8.69
CA VAL A 58 14.86 2.61 8.23
C VAL A 58 13.97 2.85 9.45
N LEU A 59 13.26 3.96 9.45
CA LEU A 59 12.26 4.31 10.45
C LEU A 59 11.02 4.88 9.78
N ASP A 60 9.91 4.19 9.90
CA ASP A 60 8.58 4.69 9.55
C ASP A 60 7.88 5.18 10.80
N ILE A 61 7.38 6.41 10.77
CA ILE A 61 6.50 6.97 11.78
C ILE A 61 5.10 6.97 11.20
N LEU A 62 4.26 6.05 11.66
CA LEU A 62 2.87 5.97 11.23
C LEU A 62 2.00 6.77 12.20
N ILE A 63 1.18 7.66 11.67
CA ILE A 63 0.25 8.49 12.43
C ILE A 63 -1.16 8.04 12.06
N ARG A 64 -1.91 7.45 13.00
CA ARG A 64 -3.31 7.07 12.78
C ARG A 64 -4.15 8.32 12.63
N GLY A 65 -4.61 8.58 11.43
CA GLY A 65 -5.31 9.82 11.07
C GLY A 65 -5.09 10.15 9.59
N GLY A 66 -5.18 9.15 8.71
CA GLY A 66 -5.15 9.35 7.27
C GLY A 66 -6.42 9.98 6.74
N LYS A 67 -6.74 9.73 5.49
CA LYS A 67 -7.90 10.27 4.78
C LYS A 67 -9.23 10.15 5.55
N LYS A 68 -9.42 9.03 6.24
CA LYS A 68 -10.60 8.78 7.07
C LYS A 68 -10.80 9.81 8.20
N ALA A 69 -9.75 10.48 8.64
CA ALA A 69 -9.79 11.50 9.67
C ALA A 69 -10.08 12.91 9.14
N GLU A 70 -10.19 13.06 7.82
CA GLU A 70 -10.47 14.35 7.18
C GLU A 70 -11.91 14.77 7.37
N LEU A 71 -12.13 16.07 7.59
CA LEU A 71 -13.46 16.62 7.66
C LEU A 71 -14.04 16.80 6.24
N PRO A 72 -15.36 16.67 6.05
CA PRO A 72 -16.00 16.95 4.77
C PRO A 72 -15.64 18.36 4.24
N GLY A 73 -15.21 18.43 2.97
CA GLY A 73 -14.75 19.66 2.34
C GLY A 73 -13.32 20.05 2.69
N LYS A 74 -12.56 19.17 3.35
CA LYS A 74 -11.13 19.30 3.67
C LYS A 74 -10.31 18.11 3.18
N GLU A 75 -10.77 17.51 2.09
CA GLU A 75 -10.11 16.35 1.47
C GLU A 75 -8.68 16.71 1.07
N GLY A 76 -7.72 15.86 1.44
CA GLY A 76 -6.29 16.05 1.28
C GLY A 76 -5.58 16.67 2.49
N LEU A 77 -6.31 17.01 3.58
CA LEU A 77 -5.72 17.64 4.77
C LEU A 77 -4.69 16.75 5.46
N ALA A 78 -4.92 15.44 5.53
CA ALA A 78 -4.02 14.50 6.18
C ALA A 78 -2.66 14.45 5.47
N TYR A 79 -2.67 14.24 4.13
CA TYR A 79 -1.44 14.25 3.35
C TYR A 79 -0.76 15.61 3.34
N LEU A 80 -1.53 16.70 3.18
CA LEU A 80 -1.01 18.06 3.21
C LEU A 80 -0.27 18.37 4.52
N THR A 81 -0.85 18.00 5.65
CA THR A 81 -0.22 18.18 6.97
C THR A 81 1.09 17.40 7.06
N THR A 82 1.07 16.12 6.68
CA THR A 82 2.26 15.26 6.71
C THR A 82 3.35 15.78 5.78
N ARG A 83 2.98 16.27 4.60
CA ARG A 83 3.91 16.86 3.64
C ARG A 83 4.55 18.14 4.18
N LEU A 84 3.75 19.01 4.82
CA LEU A 84 4.24 20.26 5.42
C LEU A 84 5.17 20.04 6.61
N VAL A 85 4.91 19.01 7.41
CA VAL A 85 5.81 18.61 8.50
C VAL A 85 7.20 18.27 7.98
N LEU A 86 7.32 17.74 6.77
CA LEU A 86 8.60 17.39 6.13
C LEU A 86 9.24 18.52 5.31
N GLU A 87 8.59 19.66 5.18
CA GLU A 87 9.22 20.82 4.55
C GLU A 87 10.23 21.47 5.48
N ILE A 88 11.52 21.26 5.21
CA ILE A 88 12.61 21.78 6.03
C ILE A 88 12.71 23.31 5.82
N PRO A 89 12.48 24.13 6.87
CA PRO A 89 12.50 25.57 6.75
C PRO A 89 13.91 26.16 6.63
N ASP A 90 14.87 25.46 7.21
CA ASP A 90 16.24 25.90 7.38
C ASP A 90 17.17 25.16 6.42
N GLN A 91 17.87 25.93 5.57
CA GLN A 91 18.84 25.37 4.65
C GLN A 91 20.00 24.64 5.35
N THR A 92 20.35 25.02 6.58
CA THR A 92 21.38 24.36 7.36
C THR A 92 20.95 22.96 7.76
N LYS A 93 19.70 22.81 8.25
CA LYS A 93 19.11 21.51 8.57
C LYS A 93 18.98 20.63 7.30
N ALA A 94 18.53 21.22 6.20
CA ALA A 94 18.43 20.50 4.92
C ALA A 94 19.81 19.97 4.47
N ARG A 95 20.85 20.79 4.54
CA ARG A 95 22.22 20.38 4.21
C ARG A 95 22.75 19.32 5.18
N ALA A 96 22.45 19.42 6.48
CA ALA A 96 22.82 18.41 7.46
C ALA A 96 22.23 17.04 7.11
N LEU A 97 20.93 16.97 6.83
CA LEU A 97 20.26 15.72 6.42
C LEU A 97 20.83 15.17 5.10
N MET A 98 21.02 16.02 4.09
CA MET A 98 21.64 15.61 2.83
C MET A 98 23.09 15.11 3.02
N GLY A 99 23.85 15.74 3.90
CA GLY A 99 25.22 15.35 4.24
C GLY A 99 25.30 13.99 4.96
N GLN A 100 24.21 13.55 5.59
CA GLN A 100 24.07 12.23 6.24
C GLN A 100 23.57 11.14 5.27
N ALA A 101 23.48 11.42 3.97
CA ALA A 101 22.92 10.52 2.96
C ALA A 101 21.53 9.99 3.35
N SER A 102 20.72 10.85 4.00
CA SER A 102 19.38 10.51 4.44
C SER A 102 18.32 10.76 3.36
N GLN A 103 17.31 9.91 3.34
CA GLN A 103 16.11 10.07 2.53
C GLN A 103 14.89 10.16 3.45
N TRP A 104 13.94 11.03 3.11
CA TRP A 104 12.69 11.15 3.84
C TRP A 104 11.54 11.41 2.87
N ALA A 105 10.37 10.88 3.22
CA ALA A 105 9.18 10.99 2.39
C ALA A 105 7.91 11.05 3.24
N ALA A 106 6.86 11.67 2.69
CA ALA A 106 5.51 11.58 3.22
C ALA A 106 4.70 10.56 2.42
N GLY A 107 3.89 9.78 3.13
CA GLY A 107 2.93 8.82 2.57
C GLY A 107 1.57 8.91 3.26
N GLU A 108 0.55 8.29 2.66
CA GLU A 108 -0.78 8.16 3.23
C GLU A 108 -1.45 6.90 2.69
N GLN A 109 -2.19 6.17 3.51
CA GLN A 109 -2.85 4.91 3.17
C GLN A 109 -4.28 4.81 3.72
N GLY A 110 -5.04 5.88 3.65
CA GLY A 110 -6.44 5.91 4.07
C GLY A 110 -6.63 5.95 5.60
N ASP A 111 -6.11 4.98 6.33
CA ASP A 111 -6.22 4.88 7.79
C ASP A 111 -5.15 5.69 8.54
N PHE A 112 -4.01 5.95 7.92
CA PHE A 112 -2.86 6.59 8.56
C PHE A 112 -1.99 7.33 7.54
N THR A 113 -1.22 8.29 8.03
CA THR A 113 -0.13 8.90 7.28
C THR A 113 1.21 8.33 7.74
N ILE A 114 2.23 8.43 6.87
CA ILE A 114 3.57 7.91 7.12
C ILE A 114 4.56 9.02 6.93
N VAL A 115 5.49 9.11 7.87
CA VAL A 115 6.74 9.86 7.72
C VAL A 115 7.86 8.83 7.68
N HIS A 116 8.49 8.70 6.54
CA HIS A 116 9.57 7.76 6.27
C HIS A 116 10.93 8.42 6.42
N LEU A 117 11.86 7.75 7.07
CA LEU A 117 13.28 8.13 7.19
C LEU A 117 14.15 6.91 6.91
N GLU A 118 15.11 7.07 6.00
CA GLU A 118 16.15 6.07 5.72
C GLU A 118 17.52 6.75 5.69
N CYS A 119 18.53 6.14 6.33
CA CYS A 119 19.91 6.62 6.31
C CYS A 119 20.91 5.49 6.63
N LEU A 120 22.21 5.77 6.45
CA LEU A 120 23.25 4.88 6.94
C LEU A 120 23.20 4.80 8.46
N THR A 121 23.33 3.61 9.03
CA THR A 121 23.25 3.40 10.50
C THR A 121 24.24 4.23 11.30
N PRO A 122 25.51 4.42 10.90
CA PRO A 122 26.44 5.31 11.63
C PRO A 122 25.95 6.75 11.72
N SER A 123 25.13 7.19 10.77
CA SER A 123 24.55 8.54 10.71
C SER A 123 23.15 8.63 11.35
N PHE A 124 22.58 7.53 11.84
CA PHE A 124 21.19 7.48 12.26
C PHE A 124 20.88 8.43 13.42
N GLU A 125 21.66 8.40 14.50
CA GLU A 125 21.38 9.27 15.65
C GLU A 125 21.47 10.77 15.31
N PRO A 126 22.55 11.27 14.67
CA PRO A 126 22.60 12.67 14.25
C PRO A 126 21.49 13.05 13.25
N THR A 127 21.12 12.13 12.34
CA THR A 127 20.02 12.35 11.40
C THR A 127 18.68 12.45 12.13
N LEU A 128 18.46 11.55 13.11
CA LEU A 128 17.23 11.51 13.89
C LEU A 128 17.06 12.79 14.75
N GLU A 129 18.13 13.32 15.32
CA GLU A 129 18.09 14.57 16.09
C GLU A 129 17.61 15.73 15.22
N VAL A 130 18.24 15.95 14.06
CA VAL A 130 17.83 17.01 13.13
C VAL A 130 16.39 16.78 12.63
N PHE A 131 16.03 15.53 12.36
CA PHE A 131 14.71 15.16 11.89
C PHE A 131 13.62 15.44 12.95
N LEU A 132 13.89 15.14 14.21
CA LEU A 132 12.96 15.40 15.31
C LEU A 132 12.76 16.90 15.58
N GLU A 133 13.81 17.72 15.46
CA GLU A 133 13.66 19.17 15.54
C GLU A 133 12.69 19.72 14.48
N ILE A 134 12.70 19.13 13.27
CA ILE A 134 11.77 19.51 12.20
C ILE A 134 10.34 19.05 12.53
N LEU A 135 10.19 17.81 13.04
CA LEU A 135 8.87 17.26 13.39
C LEU A 135 8.22 17.97 14.58
N GLN A 136 9.02 18.44 15.56
CA GLN A 136 8.50 19.05 16.77
C GLN A 136 8.10 20.53 16.61
N ASP A 137 8.69 21.23 15.64
CA ASP A 137 8.40 22.64 15.36
C ASP A 137 8.12 22.88 13.85
N PRO A 138 7.07 22.29 13.29
CA PRO A 138 6.75 22.48 11.89
C PRO A 138 6.17 23.86 11.65
N LEU A 139 6.67 24.57 10.64
CA LEU A 139 6.15 25.87 10.25
C LEU A 139 5.06 25.76 9.19
N PHE A 140 3.84 26.07 9.55
CA PHE A 140 2.68 26.06 8.64
C PHE A 140 2.40 27.45 8.02
N SER A 141 3.43 28.10 7.45
CA SER A 141 3.31 29.42 6.85
C SER A 141 2.58 29.41 5.49
N GLY A 142 1.99 30.55 5.09
CA GLY A 142 1.25 30.68 3.84
C GLY A 142 2.04 30.24 2.59
N PRO A 143 3.27 30.76 2.35
CA PRO A 143 4.06 30.36 1.18
C PRO A 143 4.41 28.87 1.11
N ARG A 144 4.52 28.19 2.26
CA ARG A 144 4.76 26.74 2.32
C ARG A 144 3.50 25.97 2.01
N LEU A 145 2.40 26.42 2.57
CA LEU A 145 1.09 25.85 2.30
C LEU A 145 0.76 25.92 0.80
N ASP A 146 1.10 27.02 0.13
CA ASP A 146 0.87 27.19 -1.30
C ASP A 146 1.75 26.22 -2.12
N ARG A 147 3.05 26.10 -1.81
CA ARG A 147 3.94 25.13 -2.48
C ARG A 147 3.48 23.69 -2.28
N ALA A 148 3.03 23.34 -1.08
CA ALA A 148 2.54 21.99 -0.80
C ALA A 148 1.24 21.70 -1.57
N ARG A 149 0.34 22.67 -1.71
CA ARG A 149 -0.86 22.58 -2.56
C ARG A 149 -0.50 22.39 -4.03
N ASP A 150 0.44 23.19 -4.56
CA ASP A 150 0.89 23.07 -5.96
C ASP A 150 1.47 21.68 -6.24
N TYR A 151 2.25 21.15 -5.30
CA TYR A 151 2.74 19.77 -5.38
C TYR A 151 1.59 18.76 -5.41
N MET A 152 0.63 18.88 -4.50
CA MET A 152 -0.52 17.96 -4.41
C MET A 152 -1.39 18.06 -5.68
N ASP A 153 -1.62 19.26 -6.18
CA ASP A 153 -2.37 19.46 -7.43
C ASP A 153 -1.67 18.80 -8.62
N SER A 154 -0.35 18.91 -8.69
CA SER A 154 0.45 18.23 -9.72
C SER A 154 0.34 16.71 -9.62
N ARG A 155 0.41 16.15 -8.38
CA ARG A 155 0.27 14.71 -8.14
C ARG A 155 -1.13 14.22 -8.48
N ARG A 156 -2.16 14.96 -8.10
CA ARG A 156 -3.55 14.67 -8.43
C ARG A 156 -3.80 14.66 -9.94
N LYS A 157 -3.22 15.60 -10.69
CA LYS A 157 -3.28 15.61 -12.16
C LYS A 157 -2.65 14.36 -12.76
N ILE A 158 -1.46 13.97 -12.30
CA ILE A 158 -0.79 12.74 -12.76
C ILE A 158 -1.69 11.52 -12.48
N GLU A 159 -2.28 11.43 -11.27
CA GLU A 159 -3.19 10.35 -10.91
C GLU A 159 -4.45 10.33 -11.78
N SER A 160 -5.01 11.51 -12.07
CA SER A 160 -6.20 11.64 -12.91
C SER A 160 -5.90 11.44 -14.40
N ASP A 161 -4.68 11.70 -14.86
CA ASP A 161 -4.28 11.48 -16.26
C ASP A 161 -4.08 9.99 -16.57
N ASP A 162 -3.69 9.19 -15.57
CA ASP A 162 -3.64 7.74 -15.68
C ASP A 162 -5.06 7.14 -15.67
N ASN A 163 -5.39 6.33 -16.69
CA ASN A 163 -6.72 5.74 -16.80
C ASN A 163 -7.02 4.76 -15.66
N ALA A 164 -6.01 3.99 -15.23
CA ALA A 164 -6.15 3.05 -14.12
C ALA A 164 -6.33 3.78 -12.79
N GLY A 165 -5.54 4.82 -12.53
CA GLY A 165 -5.68 5.69 -11.35
C GLY A 165 -7.05 6.33 -11.26
N ALA A 166 -7.51 6.93 -12.36
CA ALA A 166 -8.85 7.52 -12.44
C ALA A 166 -9.95 6.48 -12.23
N GLY A 167 -9.83 5.29 -12.82
CA GLY A 167 -10.76 4.18 -12.63
C GLY A 167 -10.87 3.74 -11.17
N ARG A 168 -9.72 3.61 -10.51
CA ARG A 168 -9.65 3.25 -9.09
C ARG A 168 -10.34 4.29 -8.19
N LEU A 169 -10.15 5.58 -8.46
CA LEU A 169 -10.82 6.64 -7.71
C LEU A 169 -12.34 6.56 -7.84
N LEU A 170 -12.85 6.19 -9.02
CA LEU A 170 -14.28 5.99 -9.24
C LEU A 170 -14.80 4.79 -8.45
N HIS A 171 -14.09 3.66 -8.43
CA HIS A 171 -14.44 2.51 -7.60
C HIS A 171 -14.40 2.84 -6.10
N LEU A 172 -13.36 3.55 -5.62
CA LEU A 172 -13.27 3.99 -4.22
C LEU A 172 -14.48 4.86 -3.84
N ARG A 173 -14.90 5.74 -4.73
CA ARG A 173 -16.10 6.56 -4.52
C ARG A 173 -17.37 5.72 -4.48
N ALA A 174 -17.53 4.78 -5.42
CA ALA A 174 -18.71 3.92 -5.49
C ALA A 174 -18.87 3.03 -4.25
N TRP A 175 -17.77 2.48 -3.73
CA TRP A 175 -17.80 1.48 -2.66
C TRP A 175 -17.51 2.02 -1.26
N LEU A 176 -16.63 3.01 -1.13
CA LEU A 176 -16.02 3.38 0.14
C LEU A 176 -16.28 4.84 0.57
N ALA A 177 -17.18 5.56 -0.14
CA ALA A 177 -17.51 6.94 0.21
C ALA A 177 -18.06 7.04 1.64
N GLY A 178 -18.95 6.13 2.03
CA GLY A 178 -19.53 6.09 3.37
C GLY A 178 -18.54 5.77 4.50
N LEU A 179 -17.34 5.27 4.14
CA LEU A 179 -16.27 4.94 5.09
C LEU A 179 -15.19 6.01 5.20
N GLY A 180 -15.28 7.10 4.43
CA GLY A 180 -14.29 8.17 4.43
C GLY A 180 -13.02 7.87 3.61
N TYR A 181 -13.01 6.81 2.77
CA TYR A 181 -11.85 6.46 1.93
C TYR A 181 -11.98 6.92 0.47
N ALA A 182 -13.06 7.58 0.11
CA ALA A 182 -13.30 8.01 -1.27
C ALA A 182 -12.37 9.13 -1.73
N GLY A 183 -12.04 9.12 -3.03
CA GLY A 183 -11.26 10.15 -3.69
C GLY A 183 -9.74 10.05 -3.49
N SER A 184 -9.02 10.99 -4.12
CA SER A 184 -7.56 11.06 -4.06
C SER A 184 -7.04 11.41 -2.67
N ILE A 185 -5.92 10.83 -2.28
CA ILE A 185 -5.17 11.25 -1.08
C ILE A 185 -4.63 12.68 -1.22
N PHE A 186 -4.47 13.15 -2.45
CA PHE A 186 -4.05 14.52 -2.75
C PHE A 186 -5.20 15.53 -2.70
N GLY A 187 -6.40 15.10 -2.24
CA GLY A 187 -7.59 15.95 -2.18
C GLY A 187 -8.16 16.31 -3.56
N ASP A 188 -9.12 17.21 -3.55
CA ASP A 188 -9.59 17.89 -4.77
C ASP A 188 -9.21 19.37 -4.75
N GLU A 189 -9.24 20.02 -5.92
CA GLU A 189 -8.84 21.42 -6.07
C GLU A 189 -9.66 22.37 -5.19
N THR A 190 -10.95 22.09 -5.04
CA THR A 190 -11.87 22.93 -4.26
C THR A 190 -11.59 22.81 -2.78
N ALA A 191 -11.40 21.58 -2.29
CA ALA A 191 -11.08 21.29 -0.90
C ALA A 191 -9.71 21.87 -0.51
N LEU A 192 -8.69 21.67 -1.34
CA LEU A 192 -7.33 22.20 -1.09
C LEU A 192 -7.32 23.73 -0.94
N LYS A 193 -8.09 24.46 -1.74
CA LYS A 193 -8.22 25.93 -1.63
C LYS A 193 -8.89 26.37 -0.33
N LYS A 194 -9.76 25.55 0.25
CA LYS A 194 -10.48 25.83 1.51
C LYS A 194 -9.68 25.49 2.75
N ILE A 195 -8.65 24.67 2.67
CA ILE A 195 -7.78 24.33 3.80
C ILE A 195 -6.95 25.56 4.16
N LYS A 196 -6.95 25.97 5.42
CA LYS A 196 -6.16 27.09 5.95
C LYS A 196 -5.09 26.58 6.91
N ALA A 197 -4.09 27.41 7.23
CA ALA A 197 -3.04 27.05 8.18
C ALA A 197 -3.60 26.52 9.51
N ARG A 198 -4.64 27.16 10.04
CA ARG A 198 -5.33 26.72 11.26
C ARG A 198 -5.91 25.30 11.17
N ASP A 199 -6.34 24.85 9.99
CA ASP A 199 -6.87 23.48 9.79
C ASP A 199 -5.73 22.48 9.87
N VAL A 200 -4.56 22.83 9.28
CA VAL A 200 -3.32 22.03 9.36
C VAL A 200 -2.80 21.97 10.80
N GLU A 201 -2.75 23.10 11.49
CA GLU A 201 -2.35 23.19 12.91
C GLU A 201 -3.25 22.33 13.79
N ALA A 202 -4.56 22.41 13.59
CA ALA A 202 -5.53 21.61 14.33
C ALA A 202 -5.37 20.11 14.04
N PHE A 203 -5.17 19.72 12.79
CA PHE A 203 -4.94 18.33 12.42
C PHE A 203 -3.63 17.81 13.04
N PHE A 204 -2.55 18.58 12.93
CA PHE A 204 -1.27 18.24 13.54
C PHE A 204 -1.40 18.06 15.06
N ALA A 205 -1.98 19.04 15.77
CA ALA A 205 -2.15 18.98 17.21
C ALA A 205 -3.01 17.81 17.69
N ASN A 206 -3.97 17.35 16.86
CA ASN A 206 -4.86 16.25 17.21
C ASN A 206 -4.30 14.86 16.88
N TYR A 207 -3.54 14.73 15.81
CA TYR A 207 -3.13 13.41 15.31
C TYR A 207 -1.64 13.11 15.47
N PHE A 208 -0.74 14.12 15.47
CA PHE A 208 0.71 13.93 15.64
C PHE A 208 1.08 13.88 17.14
N VAL A 209 0.48 12.96 17.85
CA VAL A 209 0.65 12.75 19.29
C VAL A 209 1.09 11.32 19.58
N PRO A 210 1.93 11.09 20.62
CA PRO A 210 2.58 9.80 20.83
C PRO A 210 1.60 8.62 20.95
N GLU A 211 0.48 8.78 21.63
CA GLU A 211 -0.53 7.73 21.78
C GLU A 211 -1.24 7.33 20.47
N ASN A 212 -1.07 8.15 19.44
CA ASN A 212 -1.64 7.92 18.10
C ASN A 212 -0.58 7.48 17.09
N MET A 213 0.70 7.46 17.49
CA MET A 213 1.84 7.16 16.62
C MET A 213 2.36 5.74 16.82
N ILE A 214 2.92 5.18 15.76
CA ILE A 214 3.65 3.92 15.75
C ILE A 214 5.01 4.19 15.10
N LEU A 215 6.09 3.84 15.78
CA LEU A 215 7.42 3.77 15.19
C LEU A 215 7.65 2.35 14.69
N ALA A 216 7.96 2.19 13.42
CA ALA A 216 8.27 0.92 12.80
C ALA A 216 9.68 1.00 12.20
N GLY A 217 10.66 0.36 12.83
CA GLY A 217 12.06 0.51 12.44
C GLY A 217 12.77 -0.82 12.18
N VAL A 218 13.63 -0.83 11.15
CA VAL A 218 14.53 -1.95 10.83
C VAL A 218 15.95 -1.41 10.76
N SER A 219 16.89 -2.04 11.50
CA SER A 219 18.28 -1.60 11.61
C SER A 219 19.22 -2.79 11.79
N ASP A 220 20.51 -2.60 11.50
CA ASP A 220 21.57 -3.53 11.87
C ASP A 220 22.04 -3.35 13.32
N LEU A 221 21.54 -2.34 14.02
CA LEU A 221 21.75 -2.19 15.47
C LEU A 221 21.06 -3.33 16.21
N GLU A 222 21.68 -3.78 17.29
CA GLU A 222 21.04 -4.69 18.23
C GLU A 222 19.68 -4.13 18.68
N GLY A 223 18.65 -4.98 18.69
CA GLY A 223 17.26 -4.55 18.89
C GLY A 223 17.02 -3.78 20.20
N GLU A 224 17.77 -4.09 21.28
CA GLU A 224 17.73 -3.35 22.55
C GLU A 224 18.31 -1.94 22.39
N LYS A 225 19.47 -1.82 21.75
CA LYS A 225 20.14 -0.54 21.50
C LYS A 225 19.28 0.35 20.61
N PHE A 226 18.73 -0.20 19.51
CA PHE A 226 17.86 0.54 18.61
C PHE A 226 16.61 1.04 19.33
N GLY A 227 15.94 0.16 20.10
CA GLY A 227 14.80 0.53 20.93
C GLY A 227 15.11 1.61 21.98
N ALA A 228 16.31 1.56 22.59
CA ALA A 228 16.76 2.57 23.55
C ALA A 228 16.95 3.95 22.90
N ILE A 229 17.52 3.99 21.68
CA ILE A 229 17.65 5.25 20.91
C ILE A 229 16.26 5.85 20.65
N LEU A 230 15.32 5.05 20.16
CA LEU A 230 13.96 5.53 19.88
C LEU A 230 13.25 5.99 21.16
N ARG A 231 13.37 5.26 22.26
CA ARG A 231 12.79 5.63 23.57
C ARG A 231 13.35 6.95 24.07
N ARG A 232 14.68 7.15 24.01
CA ARG A 232 15.34 8.39 24.44
C ARG A 232 14.81 9.60 23.66
N ASN A 233 14.63 9.46 22.37
CA ASN A 233 14.29 10.55 21.46
C ASN A 233 12.78 10.86 21.44
N PHE A 234 11.93 9.86 21.54
CA PHE A 234 10.47 10.03 21.44
C PHE A 234 9.73 9.94 22.78
N GLY A 235 10.38 9.47 23.82
CA GLY A 235 9.75 9.27 25.14
C GLY A 235 9.29 10.56 25.82
N SER A 236 9.95 11.70 25.51
CA SER A 236 9.59 13.02 26.03
C SER A 236 8.46 13.72 25.30
N LEU A 237 7.95 13.16 24.18
CA LEU A 237 6.83 13.73 23.45
C LEU A 237 5.58 13.80 24.36
N ARG A 238 4.93 14.96 24.35
CA ARG A 238 3.77 15.22 25.20
C ARG A 238 2.52 14.55 24.66
N ARG A 239 1.79 13.89 25.55
CA ARG A 239 0.46 13.36 25.25
C ARG A 239 -0.55 14.48 25.03
N ASN A 240 -1.53 14.23 24.19
CA ASN A 240 -2.72 15.07 24.09
C ASN A 240 -3.96 14.25 24.52
N PRO A 241 -4.41 14.38 25.77
CA PRO A 241 -5.56 13.62 26.27
C PRO A 241 -6.87 13.94 25.53
N ARG A 242 -6.89 15.03 24.75
CA ARG A 242 -8.01 15.43 23.90
C ARG A 242 -7.85 14.97 22.43
N ALA A 243 -6.79 14.22 22.12
CA ALA A 243 -6.59 13.71 20.78
C ALA A 243 -7.82 12.90 20.31
N VAL A 244 -8.33 13.27 19.17
CA VAL A 244 -9.51 12.61 18.59
C VAL A 244 -9.07 11.24 18.08
N ARG A 245 -9.56 10.17 18.69
CA ARG A 245 -9.52 8.87 18.08
C ARG A 245 -10.57 8.84 16.98
N ALA A 246 -10.16 8.58 15.73
CA ALA A 246 -11.10 8.44 14.63
C ALA A 246 -12.20 7.44 15.02
N ALA A 247 -13.45 7.89 15.03
CA ALA A 247 -14.59 7.02 15.29
C ALA A 247 -14.65 5.94 14.22
N ALA A 248 -14.91 4.69 14.61
CA ALA A 248 -15.13 3.62 13.65
C ALA A 248 -16.47 3.87 12.93
N PRO A 249 -16.48 4.10 11.60
CA PRO A 249 -17.72 4.15 10.85
C PRO A 249 -18.33 2.73 10.76
N SER A 250 -19.65 2.67 10.61
CA SER A 250 -20.32 1.41 10.31
C SER A 250 -20.12 1.08 8.82
N PHE A 251 -19.65 -0.13 8.55
CA PHE A 251 -19.55 -0.64 7.17
C PHE A 251 -20.95 -0.78 6.56
N PRO A 252 -21.23 -0.25 5.37
CA PRO A 252 -22.47 -0.59 4.66
C PRO A 252 -22.47 -2.10 4.38
N THR A 253 -23.58 -2.76 4.67
CA THR A 253 -23.73 -4.21 4.42
C THR A 253 -23.33 -4.51 2.98
N ALA A 254 -22.54 -5.56 2.77
CA ALA A 254 -22.14 -6.02 1.44
C ALA A 254 -23.39 -6.11 0.53
N GLY A 255 -23.41 -5.37 -0.58
CA GLY A 255 -24.47 -5.54 -1.57
C GLY A 255 -25.04 -4.29 -2.25
N ALA A 256 -24.73 -3.08 -1.82
CA ALA A 256 -25.29 -1.90 -2.46
C ALA A 256 -24.21 -0.95 -2.98
N VAL A 257 -23.85 -1.09 -4.25
CA VAL A 257 -23.12 -0.06 -4.98
C VAL A 257 -24.10 1.03 -5.40
N ALA A 258 -23.81 2.28 -5.04
CA ALA A 258 -24.63 3.42 -5.41
C ALA A 258 -24.66 3.66 -6.94
N GLU A 259 -23.58 3.31 -7.64
CA GLU A 259 -23.41 3.52 -9.08
C GLU A 259 -22.72 2.31 -9.73
N LYS A 260 -23.46 1.57 -10.58
CA LYS A 260 -22.98 0.30 -11.15
C LYS A 260 -22.19 0.46 -12.44
N ASP A 261 -22.54 1.38 -13.31
CA ASP A 261 -21.90 1.59 -14.62
C ASP A 261 -21.42 3.04 -14.72
N ILE A 262 -20.11 3.22 -14.63
CA ILE A 262 -19.45 4.53 -14.59
C ILE A 262 -18.56 4.67 -15.83
N ALA A 263 -18.80 5.68 -16.65
CA ALA A 263 -17.97 5.99 -17.81
C ALA A 263 -17.31 7.38 -17.63
N LEU A 264 -15.99 7.43 -17.75
CA LEU A 264 -15.21 8.67 -17.76
C LEU A 264 -14.55 8.83 -19.13
N PRO A 265 -15.12 9.66 -20.02
CA PRO A 265 -14.54 9.96 -21.33
C PRO A 265 -13.18 10.64 -21.18
N LYS A 266 -12.18 10.14 -21.90
CA LYS A 266 -10.84 10.73 -22.01
C LYS A 266 -10.33 10.59 -23.44
N ASP A 267 -9.56 11.57 -23.88
CA ASP A 267 -8.84 11.52 -25.16
C ASP A 267 -7.53 10.74 -25.01
N THR A 268 -7.65 9.43 -24.96
CA THR A 268 -6.52 8.48 -24.86
C THR A 268 -6.67 7.39 -25.92
N ARG A 269 -5.57 6.67 -26.22
CA ARG A 269 -5.65 5.55 -27.19
C ARG A 269 -6.26 4.29 -26.60
N ARG A 270 -6.21 4.14 -25.27
CA ARG A 270 -6.61 2.94 -24.55
C ARG A 270 -7.77 3.21 -23.65
N VAL A 271 -8.55 2.17 -23.44
CA VAL A 271 -9.62 2.15 -22.44
C VAL A 271 -9.18 1.26 -21.29
N HIS A 272 -9.30 1.78 -20.08
CA HIS A 272 -9.27 1.00 -18.87
C HIS A 272 -10.69 0.48 -18.62
N VAL A 273 -10.82 -0.84 -18.57
CA VAL A 273 -12.09 -1.56 -18.31
C VAL A 273 -11.89 -2.30 -16.99
N SER A 274 -12.67 -1.98 -15.98
CA SER A 274 -12.52 -2.62 -14.67
C SER A 274 -13.85 -2.93 -13.99
N LEU A 275 -13.84 -3.98 -13.18
CA LEU A 275 -14.92 -4.36 -12.26
C LEU A 275 -14.39 -4.24 -10.83
N GLY A 276 -15.11 -3.49 -9.98
CA GLY A 276 -14.78 -3.24 -8.60
C GLY A 276 -15.77 -3.87 -7.65
N PHE A 277 -15.26 -4.39 -6.52
CA PHE A 277 -16.02 -5.05 -5.47
C PHE A 277 -15.60 -4.53 -4.11
N GLY A 278 -16.55 -4.24 -3.24
CA GLY A 278 -16.26 -3.90 -1.85
C GLY A 278 -15.82 -5.12 -1.06
N LEU A 279 -14.73 -4.98 -0.31
CA LEU A 279 -14.22 -6.00 0.59
C LEU A 279 -14.57 -5.68 2.05
N PRO A 280 -14.73 -6.70 2.91
CA PRO A 280 -15.10 -6.52 4.31
C PRO A 280 -13.97 -5.84 5.12
N PRO A 281 -14.26 -5.41 6.37
CA PRO A 281 -13.26 -4.96 7.32
C PRO A 281 -12.14 -5.97 7.50
N LEU A 282 -10.93 -5.48 7.78
CA LEU A 282 -9.75 -6.32 7.95
C LEU A 282 -9.81 -7.13 9.23
N THR A 283 -9.61 -8.43 9.05
CA THR A 283 -9.25 -9.40 10.08
C THR A 283 -8.08 -10.23 9.53
N PRO A 284 -7.35 -11.01 10.34
CA PRO A 284 -6.33 -11.93 9.83
C PRO A 284 -6.86 -12.81 8.69
N LYS A 285 -8.08 -13.32 8.82
CA LYS A 285 -8.72 -14.19 7.84
C LYS A 285 -9.11 -13.47 6.56
N THR A 286 -9.77 -12.30 6.67
CA THR A 286 -10.21 -11.55 5.48
C THR A 286 -9.02 -11.00 4.69
N TYR A 287 -7.91 -10.66 5.36
CA TYR A 287 -6.67 -10.28 4.69
C TYR A 287 -6.11 -11.44 3.84
N ALA A 288 -6.00 -12.64 4.40
CA ALA A 288 -5.50 -13.82 3.68
C ALA A 288 -6.41 -14.18 2.49
N LEU A 289 -7.74 -14.20 2.71
CA LEU A 289 -8.73 -14.48 1.66
C LEU A 289 -8.68 -13.46 0.51
N ALA A 290 -8.56 -12.17 0.83
CA ALA A 290 -8.46 -11.11 -0.16
C ALA A 290 -7.17 -11.22 -1.00
N ARG A 291 -6.03 -11.57 -0.38
CA ARG A 291 -4.78 -11.80 -1.11
C ARG A 291 -4.83 -13.03 -2.00
N ILE A 292 -5.48 -14.11 -1.56
CA ILE A 292 -5.72 -15.30 -2.40
C ILE A 292 -6.60 -14.93 -3.58
N LEU A 293 -7.70 -14.22 -3.36
CA LEU A 293 -8.62 -13.81 -4.44
C LEU A 293 -7.94 -12.87 -5.46
N GLU A 294 -7.16 -11.91 -4.99
CA GLU A 294 -6.34 -11.05 -5.85
C GLU A 294 -5.39 -11.86 -6.74
N SER A 295 -4.72 -12.84 -6.17
CA SER A 295 -3.77 -13.71 -6.89
C SER A 295 -4.49 -14.61 -7.90
N LEU A 296 -5.59 -15.25 -7.50
CA LEU A 296 -6.44 -16.06 -8.37
C LEU A 296 -6.89 -15.29 -9.62
N LEU A 297 -7.29 -14.03 -9.44
CA LEU A 297 -7.79 -13.22 -10.53
C LEU A 297 -6.69 -12.71 -11.45
N GLY A 298 -5.63 -12.09 -10.89
CA GLY A 298 -4.81 -11.24 -11.74
C GLY A 298 -3.31 -11.25 -11.52
N LYS A 299 -2.73 -12.22 -10.79
CA LYS A 299 -1.28 -12.24 -10.52
C LYS A 299 -0.54 -13.30 -11.37
N GLY A 300 -0.23 -12.95 -12.61
CA GLY A 300 0.64 -13.72 -13.48
C GLY A 300 -0.04 -14.80 -14.32
N PRO A 301 0.76 -15.67 -14.98
CA PRO A 301 0.29 -16.61 -16.02
C PRO A 301 -0.75 -17.64 -15.57
N GLY A 302 -0.75 -18.03 -14.29
CA GLY A 302 -1.73 -18.98 -13.75
C GLY A 302 -3.06 -18.36 -13.34
N SER A 303 -3.23 -17.03 -13.45
CA SER A 303 -4.44 -16.36 -13.00
C SER A 303 -5.60 -16.46 -14.00
N ARG A 304 -6.83 -16.34 -13.49
CA ARG A 304 -8.07 -16.44 -14.28
C ARG A 304 -8.21 -15.40 -15.39
N LEU A 305 -7.58 -14.22 -15.25
CA LEU A 305 -7.62 -13.17 -16.27
C LEU A 305 -6.50 -13.28 -17.31
N TRP A 306 -5.46 -14.07 -17.04
CA TRP A 306 -4.32 -14.19 -17.95
C TRP A 306 -4.67 -14.65 -19.37
N PRO A 307 -5.60 -15.61 -19.59
CA PRO A 307 -6.01 -16.03 -20.92
C PRO A 307 -6.61 -14.90 -21.78
N LEU A 308 -7.19 -13.86 -21.15
CA LEU A 308 -7.72 -12.69 -21.87
C LEU A 308 -6.61 -11.91 -22.60
N ARG A 309 -5.39 -11.97 -22.06
CA ARG A 309 -4.19 -11.38 -22.65
C ARG A 309 -3.48 -12.37 -23.58
N ALA A 310 -3.16 -13.56 -23.05
CA ALA A 310 -2.26 -14.51 -23.72
C ALA A 310 -2.93 -15.20 -24.91
N ASP A 311 -4.15 -15.68 -24.74
CA ASP A 311 -4.86 -16.51 -25.71
C ASP A 311 -5.77 -15.67 -26.61
N LEU A 312 -6.63 -14.86 -25.99
CA LEU A 312 -7.60 -14.04 -26.72
C LEU A 312 -7.00 -12.75 -27.30
N LYS A 313 -5.81 -12.34 -26.86
CA LYS A 313 -5.12 -11.11 -27.31
C LYS A 313 -6.03 -9.86 -27.23
N LEU A 314 -6.93 -9.86 -26.27
CA LEU A 314 -7.88 -8.76 -26.06
C LEU A 314 -7.18 -7.57 -25.39
N ALA A 315 -6.36 -7.83 -24.38
CA ALA A 315 -5.78 -6.81 -23.53
C ALA A 315 -4.27 -6.74 -23.68
N TYR A 316 -3.75 -5.53 -23.53
CA TYR A 316 -2.31 -5.29 -23.39
C TYR A 316 -1.86 -5.60 -21.96
N ASN A 317 -2.66 -5.18 -20.98
CA ASN A 317 -2.43 -5.42 -19.56
C ASN A 317 -3.69 -6.00 -18.91
N VAL A 318 -3.51 -6.95 -18.02
CA VAL A 318 -4.58 -7.58 -17.23
C VAL A 318 -4.12 -7.74 -15.81
N GLY A 319 -5.03 -7.62 -14.86
CA GLY A 319 -4.68 -7.83 -13.46
C GLY A 319 -5.85 -7.71 -12.51
N ALA A 320 -5.54 -7.96 -11.24
CA ALA A 320 -6.40 -7.64 -10.13
C ALA A 320 -5.58 -7.00 -9.02
N GLN A 321 -6.20 -6.15 -8.24
CA GLN A 321 -5.60 -5.46 -7.11
C GLN A 321 -6.58 -5.36 -5.95
N ALA A 322 -6.14 -5.73 -4.75
CA ALA A 322 -6.88 -5.53 -3.51
C ALA A 322 -6.29 -4.37 -2.73
N LEU A 323 -7.05 -3.29 -2.57
CA LEU A 323 -6.77 -2.20 -1.65
C LEU A 323 -7.44 -2.52 -0.32
N LEU A 324 -6.63 -2.73 0.71
CA LEU A 324 -7.10 -3.19 2.01
C LEU A 324 -6.90 -2.10 3.06
N MET A 325 -7.99 -1.69 3.69
CA MET A 325 -8.06 -0.69 4.75
C MET A 325 -8.77 -1.28 5.96
N LYS A 326 -8.60 -0.68 7.13
CA LYS A 326 -9.09 -1.22 8.39
C LYS A 326 -10.57 -1.59 8.36
N ASP A 327 -11.42 -0.69 7.87
CA ASP A 327 -12.87 -0.84 7.96
C ASP A 327 -13.53 -1.31 6.66
N GLY A 328 -12.74 -1.69 5.67
CA GLY A 328 -13.20 -2.20 4.39
C GLY A 328 -12.10 -2.18 3.34
N GLY A 329 -12.43 -2.58 2.13
CA GLY A 329 -11.46 -2.61 1.03
C GLY A 329 -12.12 -2.57 -0.33
N LEU A 330 -11.30 -2.58 -1.35
CA LEU A 330 -11.70 -2.64 -2.75
C LEU A 330 -10.90 -3.72 -3.46
N LEU A 331 -11.56 -4.65 -4.11
CA LEU A 331 -10.98 -5.53 -5.12
C LEU A 331 -11.30 -4.94 -6.49
N GLU A 332 -10.29 -4.69 -7.30
CA GLU A 332 -10.42 -4.25 -8.69
C GLU A 332 -9.84 -5.32 -9.60
N ALA A 333 -10.62 -5.79 -10.57
CA ALA A 333 -10.18 -6.64 -11.68
C ALA A 333 -10.23 -5.80 -12.95
N TYR A 334 -9.15 -5.76 -13.74
CA TYR A 334 -9.04 -4.79 -14.83
C TYR A 334 -8.37 -5.33 -16.09
N LEU A 335 -8.68 -4.67 -17.20
CA LEU A 335 -8.08 -4.84 -18.52
C LEU A 335 -7.73 -3.46 -19.11
N GLU A 336 -6.57 -3.35 -19.74
CA GLU A 336 -6.22 -2.22 -20.60
C GLU A 336 -6.26 -2.64 -22.05
N VAL A 337 -7.14 -2.03 -22.83
CA VAL A 337 -7.46 -2.46 -24.19
C VAL A 337 -7.47 -1.29 -25.18
N ASP A 338 -7.35 -1.59 -26.47
CA ASP A 338 -7.64 -0.61 -27.52
C ASP A 338 -9.16 -0.27 -27.51
N ALA A 339 -9.51 0.94 -27.88
CA ALA A 339 -10.90 1.42 -27.87
C ALA A 339 -11.86 0.51 -28.66
N SER A 340 -11.40 -0.03 -29.80
CA SER A 340 -12.18 -0.96 -30.64
C SER A 340 -12.50 -2.30 -29.98
N LYS A 341 -11.78 -2.67 -28.91
CA LYS A 341 -11.96 -3.92 -28.17
C LYS A 341 -12.71 -3.73 -26.85
N ARG A 342 -13.14 -2.52 -26.52
CA ARG A 342 -13.76 -2.15 -25.23
C ARG A 342 -14.91 -3.08 -24.83
N ASP A 343 -15.90 -3.26 -25.72
CA ASP A 343 -17.09 -4.03 -25.39
C ASP A 343 -16.77 -5.53 -25.26
N ALA A 344 -15.93 -6.06 -26.16
CA ALA A 344 -15.46 -7.43 -26.05
C ALA A 344 -14.66 -7.67 -24.75
N ALA A 345 -13.85 -6.71 -24.31
CA ALA A 345 -13.10 -6.78 -23.08
C ALA A 345 -14.01 -6.74 -21.85
N ARG A 346 -15.00 -5.84 -21.83
CA ARG A 346 -16.03 -5.78 -20.78
C ARG A 346 -16.74 -7.13 -20.62
N ASP A 347 -17.22 -7.68 -21.73
CA ASP A 347 -17.98 -8.92 -21.70
C ASP A 347 -17.10 -10.12 -21.31
N ALA A 348 -15.86 -10.17 -21.78
CA ALA A 348 -14.89 -11.20 -21.39
C ALA A 348 -14.53 -11.12 -19.91
N LEU A 349 -14.35 -9.90 -19.36
CA LEU A 349 -14.07 -9.69 -17.94
C LEU A 349 -15.24 -10.15 -17.06
N ARG A 350 -16.47 -9.76 -17.42
CA ARG A 350 -17.69 -10.22 -16.74
C ARG A 350 -17.82 -11.74 -16.78
N LYS A 351 -17.59 -12.36 -17.95
CA LYS A 351 -17.63 -13.81 -18.12
C LYS A 351 -16.59 -14.54 -17.27
N ALA A 352 -15.36 -14.02 -17.19
CA ALA A 352 -14.31 -14.63 -16.38
C ALA A 352 -14.65 -14.58 -14.88
N LEU A 353 -15.21 -13.47 -14.40
CA LEU A 353 -15.64 -13.32 -13.01
C LEU A 353 -16.88 -14.19 -12.69
N ALA A 354 -17.85 -14.27 -13.59
CA ALA A 354 -19.00 -15.17 -13.45
C ALA A 354 -18.55 -16.64 -13.38
N ALA A 355 -17.61 -17.04 -14.25
CA ALA A 355 -17.07 -18.40 -14.22
C ALA A 355 -16.33 -18.74 -12.90
N LEU A 356 -15.64 -17.76 -12.31
CA LEU A 356 -15.03 -17.93 -10.99
C LEU A 356 -16.09 -18.01 -9.89
N HIS A 357 -17.09 -17.13 -9.91
CA HIS A 357 -18.16 -17.08 -8.92
C HIS A 357 -18.98 -18.37 -8.90
N ASP A 358 -19.41 -18.86 -10.07
CA ASP A 358 -20.30 -20.01 -10.22
C ASP A 358 -19.55 -21.34 -10.07
N GLY A 359 -18.36 -21.43 -10.67
CA GLY A 359 -17.54 -22.65 -10.67
C GLY A 359 -16.65 -22.82 -9.43
N GLY A 360 -16.32 -21.71 -8.78
CA GLY A 360 -15.41 -21.72 -7.63
C GLY A 360 -13.97 -22.09 -7.99
N VAL A 361 -13.24 -22.52 -6.95
CA VAL A 361 -11.82 -22.89 -6.98
C VAL A 361 -11.68 -24.32 -6.45
N GLY A 362 -10.92 -25.17 -7.16
CA GLY A 362 -10.56 -26.50 -6.72
C GLY A 362 -9.34 -26.53 -5.80
N GLU A 363 -9.04 -27.72 -5.21
CA GLU A 363 -7.93 -27.87 -4.28
C GLU A 363 -6.57 -27.59 -4.91
N ASP A 364 -6.33 -28.10 -6.12
CA ASP A 364 -5.05 -27.91 -6.83
C ASP A 364 -4.80 -26.45 -7.18
N GLU A 365 -5.81 -25.76 -7.72
CA GLU A 365 -5.73 -24.34 -8.05
C GLU A 365 -5.51 -23.47 -6.79
N LEU A 366 -6.17 -23.82 -5.69
CA LEU A 366 -5.96 -23.14 -4.41
C LEU A 366 -4.54 -23.37 -3.89
N ALA A 367 -3.99 -24.57 -4.01
CA ALA A 367 -2.63 -24.89 -3.59
C ALA A 367 -1.58 -24.09 -4.39
N GLU A 368 -1.73 -24.04 -5.72
CA GLU A 368 -0.86 -23.24 -6.60
C GLU A 368 -0.97 -21.75 -6.28
N THR A 369 -2.19 -21.23 -6.07
CA THR A 369 -2.41 -19.82 -5.70
C THR A 369 -1.79 -19.47 -4.36
N LYS A 370 -1.91 -20.31 -3.36
CA LYS A 370 -1.24 -20.10 -2.06
C LYS A 370 0.27 -20.03 -2.21
N ALA A 371 0.87 -20.87 -3.04
CA ALA A 371 2.31 -20.82 -3.33
C ALA A 371 2.71 -19.50 -4.01
N ALA A 372 1.87 -19.01 -4.95
CA ALA A 372 2.08 -17.71 -5.59
C ALA A 372 1.97 -16.56 -4.60
N VAL A 373 0.96 -16.55 -3.74
CA VAL A 373 0.77 -15.55 -2.67
C VAL A 373 1.97 -15.54 -1.72
N MET A 374 2.50 -16.72 -1.35
CA MET A 374 3.69 -16.81 -0.52
C MET A 374 4.93 -16.26 -1.18
N THR A 375 5.12 -16.54 -2.47
CA THR A 375 6.25 -16.00 -3.25
C THR A 375 6.16 -14.47 -3.32
N GLU A 376 4.97 -13.93 -3.56
CA GLU A 376 4.75 -12.48 -3.59
C GLU A 376 4.97 -11.85 -2.22
N PHE A 377 4.50 -12.49 -1.15
CA PHE A 377 4.71 -12.04 0.22
C PHE A 377 6.21 -11.98 0.59
N LEU A 378 6.98 -13.00 0.27
CA LEU A 378 8.43 -13.00 0.52
C LEU A 378 9.14 -11.88 -0.25
N ARG A 379 8.80 -11.70 -1.53
CA ARG A 379 9.33 -10.61 -2.36
C ARG A 379 8.92 -9.23 -1.84
N ALA A 380 7.67 -9.09 -1.39
CA ALA A 380 7.16 -7.83 -0.83
C ALA A 380 7.81 -7.45 0.50
N ASN A 381 8.50 -8.38 1.17
CA ASN A 381 9.17 -8.18 2.46
C ASN A 381 10.70 -8.37 2.37
N GLU A 382 11.27 -8.30 1.17
CA GLU A 382 12.69 -8.51 0.94
C GLU A 382 13.56 -7.38 1.51
N THR A 383 13.11 -6.13 1.36
CA THR A 383 13.86 -4.95 1.80
C THR A 383 13.40 -4.45 3.17
N ARG A 384 14.26 -3.67 3.86
CA ARG A 384 13.99 -3.14 5.20
C ARG A 384 12.83 -2.18 5.23
N ASP A 385 12.78 -1.26 4.26
CA ASP A 385 11.68 -0.31 4.09
C ASP A 385 10.34 -1.01 3.93
N ARG A 386 10.28 -2.06 3.11
CA ARG A 386 9.07 -2.86 2.91
C ARG A 386 8.66 -3.63 4.17
N ARG A 387 9.62 -4.17 4.93
CA ARG A 387 9.30 -4.84 6.19
C ARG A 387 8.83 -3.86 7.26
N ALA A 388 9.51 -2.72 7.41
CA ALA A 388 9.07 -1.65 8.31
C ALA A 388 7.64 -1.20 7.97
N GLY A 389 7.38 -0.93 6.69
CA GLY A 389 6.04 -0.62 6.18
C GLY A 389 5.02 -1.72 6.46
N ALA A 390 5.37 -3.00 6.26
CA ALA A 390 4.45 -4.13 6.45
C ALA A 390 4.03 -4.31 7.91
N PHE A 391 4.98 -4.45 8.86
CA PHE A 391 4.57 -4.62 10.25
C PHE A 391 4.00 -3.33 10.86
N GLY A 392 4.42 -2.17 10.38
CA GLY A 392 3.80 -0.89 10.70
C GLY A 392 2.34 -0.82 10.25
N PHE A 393 2.07 -1.21 8.98
CA PHE A 393 0.72 -1.32 8.45
C PHE A 393 -0.17 -2.24 9.30
N PHE A 394 0.29 -3.47 9.56
CA PHE A 394 -0.50 -4.43 10.33
C PHE A 394 -0.82 -3.90 11.74
N ALA A 395 0.13 -3.23 12.38
CA ALA A 395 -0.12 -2.59 13.67
C ALA A 395 -1.09 -1.39 13.57
N ALA A 396 -1.00 -0.58 12.51
CA ALA A 396 -1.84 0.59 12.32
C ALA A 396 -3.31 0.22 12.05
N VAL A 397 -3.56 -0.83 11.26
CA VAL A 397 -4.92 -1.31 10.94
C VAL A 397 -5.49 -2.25 12.00
N GLY A 398 -4.71 -2.61 13.04
CA GLY A 398 -5.19 -3.38 14.18
C GLY A 398 -5.03 -4.89 14.07
N LEU A 399 -4.33 -5.40 13.05
CA LEU A 399 -4.00 -6.83 12.94
C LEU A 399 -2.85 -7.25 13.88
N GLY A 400 -2.05 -6.28 14.35
CA GLY A 400 -0.84 -6.51 15.14
C GLY A 400 0.41 -6.73 14.28
N CYS A 401 1.57 -6.27 14.76
CA CYS A 401 2.84 -6.43 14.04
C CYS A 401 3.24 -7.91 13.87
N GLU A 402 2.80 -8.77 14.78
CA GLU A 402 2.98 -10.22 14.78
C GLU A 402 2.32 -10.91 13.59
N TYR A 403 1.36 -10.25 12.94
CA TYR A 403 0.67 -10.79 11.77
C TYR A 403 1.62 -10.98 10.58
N LEU A 404 2.71 -10.21 10.50
CA LEU A 404 3.75 -10.43 9.48
C LEU A 404 4.27 -11.88 9.52
N ALA A 405 4.55 -12.40 10.71
CA ALA A 405 5.01 -13.78 10.89
C ALA A 405 3.86 -14.82 10.84
N ALA A 406 2.63 -14.40 11.15
CA ALA A 406 1.47 -15.28 11.14
C ALA A 406 0.86 -15.48 9.74
N PHE A 407 1.02 -14.52 8.83
CA PHE A 407 0.39 -14.53 7.51
C PHE A 407 0.63 -15.81 6.69
N PRO A 408 1.83 -16.40 6.65
CA PRO A 408 2.08 -17.67 5.96
C PRO A 408 1.20 -18.80 6.46
N ARG A 409 1.05 -18.92 7.78
CA ARG A 409 0.20 -19.94 8.41
C ARG A 409 -1.28 -19.68 8.13
N GLU A 410 -1.72 -18.43 8.26
CA GLU A 410 -3.11 -18.03 7.99
C GLU A 410 -3.49 -18.29 6.54
N THR A 411 -2.61 -17.97 5.58
CA THR A 411 -2.79 -18.26 4.16
C THR A 411 -2.81 -19.77 3.90
N GLY A 412 -1.89 -20.52 4.49
CA GLY A 412 -1.82 -21.98 4.37
C GLY A 412 -3.07 -22.69 4.88
N ALA A 413 -3.68 -22.16 5.94
CA ALA A 413 -4.87 -22.74 6.59
C ALA A 413 -6.20 -22.46 5.85
N VAL A 414 -6.22 -21.59 4.84
CA VAL A 414 -7.45 -21.31 4.07
C VAL A 414 -7.89 -22.58 3.33
N THR A 415 -9.16 -22.95 3.47
CA THR A 415 -9.76 -24.10 2.76
C THR A 415 -10.47 -23.67 1.46
N THR A 416 -10.75 -24.63 0.58
CA THR A 416 -11.56 -24.41 -0.64
C THR A 416 -12.96 -23.90 -0.32
N ASP A 417 -13.60 -24.42 0.74
CA ASP A 417 -14.91 -23.95 1.16
C ASP A 417 -14.89 -22.48 1.60
N GLU A 418 -13.86 -22.07 2.35
CA GLU A 418 -13.70 -20.70 2.84
C GLU A 418 -13.48 -19.69 1.70
N ILE A 419 -12.56 -20.00 0.77
CA ILE A 419 -12.32 -19.10 -0.37
C ILE A 419 -13.53 -19.06 -1.30
N ASN A 420 -14.22 -20.18 -1.53
CA ASN A 420 -15.42 -20.21 -2.36
C ASN A 420 -16.59 -19.46 -1.71
N ALA A 421 -16.75 -19.54 -0.39
CA ALA A 421 -17.73 -18.73 0.33
C ALA A 421 -17.39 -17.23 0.23
N PHE A 422 -16.11 -16.86 0.33
CA PHE A 422 -15.66 -15.47 0.19
C PHE A 422 -15.90 -14.95 -1.22
N ILE A 423 -15.60 -15.73 -2.26
CA ILE A 423 -15.87 -15.39 -3.67
C ILE A 423 -17.37 -15.13 -3.88
N ARG A 424 -18.23 -16.06 -3.44
CA ARG A 424 -19.70 -15.90 -3.58
C ARG A 424 -20.25 -14.69 -2.87
N THR A 425 -19.64 -14.28 -1.75
CA THR A 425 -20.10 -13.12 -0.97
C THR A 425 -19.61 -11.80 -1.52
N TYR A 426 -18.33 -11.73 -1.91
CA TYR A 426 -17.64 -10.45 -2.17
C TYR A 426 -17.21 -10.26 -3.62
N ALA A 427 -17.37 -11.25 -4.50
CA ALA A 427 -17.07 -11.14 -5.92
C ALA A 427 -18.28 -11.51 -6.81
N GLU A 428 -19.51 -11.24 -6.33
CA GLU A 428 -20.75 -11.41 -7.07
C GLU A 428 -20.79 -10.45 -8.27
N PRO A 429 -20.75 -10.94 -9.52
CA PRO A 429 -20.67 -10.09 -10.70
C PRO A 429 -21.83 -9.13 -10.88
N ALA A 430 -23.04 -9.51 -10.39
CA ALA A 430 -24.22 -8.66 -10.43
C ALA A 430 -24.12 -7.43 -9.52
N ASN A 431 -23.24 -7.48 -8.52
CA ASN A 431 -23.00 -6.39 -7.57
C ASN A 431 -21.76 -5.57 -7.91
N ALA A 432 -21.00 -5.91 -8.94
CA ALA A 432 -19.82 -5.16 -9.33
C ALA A 432 -20.15 -3.74 -9.80
N SER A 433 -19.29 -2.79 -9.48
CA SER A 433 -19.22 -1.52 -10.21
C SER A 433 -18.40 -1.73 -11.48
N LEU A 434 -18.94 -1.39 -12.65
CA LEU A 434 -18.18 -1.34 -13.91
C LEU A 434 -17.66 0.08 -14.10
N VAL A 435 -16.37 0.20 -14.36
CA VAL A 435 -15.73 1.47 -14.69
C VAL A 435 -15.06 1.37 -16.06
N LEU A 436 -15.34 2.37 -16.90
CA LEU A 436 -14.73 2.57 -18.21
C LEU A 436 -14.07 3.93 -18.26
N VAL A 437 -12.76 3.98 -18.43
CA VAL A 437 -12.00 5.24 -18.55
C VAL A 437 -11.25 5.26 -19.88
N GLY A 438 -11.54 6.26 -20.71
CA GLY A 438 -10.91 6.40 -22.02
C GLY A 438 -11.89 6.85 -23.10
N PRO A 439 -11.65 6.57 -24.40
CA PRO A 439 -12.57 6.86 -25.48
C PRO A 439 -13.80 5.93 -25.40
N VAL A 440 -14.82 6.39 -24.70
CA VAL A 440 -16.05 5.62 -24.36
C VAL A 440 -17.28 6.04 -25.21
N ARG A 441 -17.06 6.82 -26.28
CA ARG A 441 -18.09 7.20 -27.27
C ARG A 441 -18.20 6.19 -28.38
#